data_5d6a6207520e839bd4ce04e75de6c608
#
_entry.id   5d6a6207520e839bd4ce04e75de6c608
#
_cell.length_a   1.000
_cell.length_b   1.000
_cell.length_c   1.000
_cell.angle_alpha   90.00
_cell.angle_beta   90.00
_cell.angle_gamma   90.00
#
_symmetry.space_group_name_H-M   'P 1'
#
loop_
_entity.id
_entity.type
_entity.pdbx_description
1 polymer ?
#
loop_
_entity_poly.entity_id
_entity_poly.type
_entity_poly.pdbx_seq_one_letter_code
_entity_poly.pdbx_strand_id
1 'polypeptide(L)'
;MPMVDVSVIIASVESARSIERCIESVRRALEGKCSEVIVVDASRDTSADIAERELGRAAVIRCAPGTLTPELWAAGIGRSTGLVIALTTGHFEVGPTWIENLEAALGAGHTGAAGRLDLGDATSVTDWAVFYLRYSEFLKEPTRMWRDVPGIPADNAAYDGEAIRRFVKNSDDGLWEVEFHRQLHAEGGSLAIVPGATARYGRSFPFATIARHRFHHGRHAGAWRVSRTRRNPVMIVVGTPLVPFALALRAWRRVRSMVEHRGRLLRALPAFLVLAGCWAVGEAVGAVGGAPAPSPLPRPA
;
A
#
# COMPACT_ATOMS: atom_id res chain seq x y z
N MET A 1 -30.25 0.36 8.58
CA MET A 1 -29.07 -0.50 8.87
C MET A 1 -28.24 0.20 9.92
N PRO A 2 -27.61 -0.48 10.87
CA PRO A 2 -26.68 0.18 11.78
C PRO A 2 -25.58 0.82 10.95
N MET A 3 -25.14 2.01 11.34
CA MET A 3 -24.05 2.73 10.69
C MET A 3 -22.74 1.97 10.95
N VAL A 4 -21.99 1.66 9.90
CA VAL A 4 -20.69 1.00 10.02
C VAL A 4 -19.65 2.04 10.42
N ASP A 5 -18.93 1.81 11.51
CA ASP A 5 -17.90 2.76 11.98
C ASP A 5 -16.64 2.63 11.14
N VAL A 6 -16.19 1.39 10.88
CA VAL A 6 -14.93 1.10 10.20
C VAL A 6 -15.09 0.09 9.07
N SER A 7 -14.62 0.45 7.88
CA SER A 7 -14.42 -0.50 6.79
C SER A 7 -12.93 -0.80 6.63
N VAL A 8 -12.53 -2.07 6.68
CA VAL A 8 -11.17 -2.50 6.37
C VAL A 8 -11.12 -3.10 4.97
N ILE A 9 -10.29 -2.52 4.10
CA ILE A 9 -10.08 -3.00 2.74
C ILE A 9 -8.73 -3.72 2.67
N ILE A 10 -8.76 -5.00 2.30
CA ILE A 10 -7.57 -5.84 2.13
C ILE A 10 -7.36 -6.08 0.63
N ALA A 11 -6.35 -5.45 0.04
CA ALA A 11 -5.95 -5.77 -1.32
C ALA A 11 -5.11 -7.06 -1.30
N SER A 12 -5.50 -8.04 -2.11
CA SER A 12 -4.88 -9.36 -2.15
C SER A 12 -4.38 -9.71 -3.55
N VAL A 13 -3.12 -10.13 -3.63
CA VAL A 13 -2.50 -10.65 -4.86
C VAL A 13 -1.53 -11.75 -4.45
N GLU A 14 -1.73 -12.99 -4.95
CA GLU A 14 -0.87 -14.15 -4.66
C GLU A 14 -0.59 -14.32 -3.15
N SER A 15 -1.63 -14.14 -2.32
CA SER A 15 -1.54 -14.05 -0.86
C SER A 15 -1.94 -15.35 -0.15
N ALA A 16 -2.13 -16.48 -0.84
CA ALA A 16 -2.66 -17.72 -0.26
C ALA A 16 -1.93 -18.21 1.02
N ARG A 17 -0.65 -17.84 1.18
CA ARG A 17 0.15 -18.23 2.35
C ARG A 17 0.04 -17.27 3.54
N SER A 18 -0.62 -16.12 3.38
CA SER A 18 -0.64 -15.06 4.40
C SER A 18 -2.02 -14.46 4.63
N ILE A 19 -2.95 -14.58 3.67
CA ILE A 19 -4.26 -13.91 3.71
C ILE A 19 -5.09 -14.34 4.94
N GLU A 20 -5.03 -15.61 5.35
CA GLU A 20 -5.74 -16.11 6.52
C GLU A 20 -5.29 -15.39 7.80
N ARG A 21 -3.96 -15.32 8.03
CA ARG A 21 -3.39 -14.60 9.18
C ARG A 21 -3.65 -13.09 9.13
N CYS A 22 -3.63 -12.51 7.91
CA CYS A 22 -4.03 -11.12 7.72
C CYS A 22 -5.47 -10.89 8.19
N ILE A 23 -6.43 -11.68 7.71
CA ILE A 23 -7.85 -11.59 8.08
C ILE A 23 -8.02 -11.78 9.59
N GLU A 24 -7.37 -12.78 10.17
CA GLU A 24 -7.43 -13.05 11.62
C GLU A 24 -6.89 -11.88 12.45
N SER A 25 -5.77 -11.27 12.01
CA SER A 25 -5.20 -10.11 12.69
C SER A 25 -6.12 -8.89 12.63
N VAL A 26 -6.75 -8.66 11.47
CA VAL A 26 -7.74 -7.59 11.27
C VAL A 26 -8.98 -7.81 12.14
N ARG A 27 -9.51 -9.04 12.20
CA ARG A 27 -10.65 -9.36 13.07
C ARG A 27 -10.35 -9.07 14.55
N ARG A 28 -9.16 -9.45 15.04
CA ARG A 28 -8.71 -9.11 16.40
C ARG A 28 -8.66 -7.61 16.66
N ALA A 29 -8.17 -6.84 15.69
CA ALA A 29 -8.11 -5.38 15.80
C ALA A 29 -9.50 -4.71 15.75
N LEU A 30 -10.52 -5.40 15.25
CA LEU A 30 -11.90 -4.92 15.12
C LEU A 30 -12.83 -5.43 16.22
N GLU A 31 -12.33 -6.17 17.22
CA GLU A 31 -13.16 -6.68 18.31
C GLU A 31 -13.96 -5.56 19.00
N GLY A 32 -15.28 -5.78 19.15
CA GLY A 32 -16.19 -4.82 19.76
C GLY A 32 -16.61 -3.63 18.90
N LYS A 33 -16.20 -3.57 17.61
CA LYS A 33 -16.54 -2.47 16.68
C LYS A 33 -17.62 -2.90 15.70
N CYS A 34 -18.50 -1.93 15.31
CA CYS A 34 -19.39 -2.10 14.18
C CYS A 34 -18.58 -1.91 12.88
N SER A 35 -18.19 -3.01 12.26
CA SER A 35 -17.21 -2.98 11.18
C SER A 35 -17.53 -3.93 10.05
N GLU A 36 -16.95 -3.66 8.89
CA GLU A 36 -16.92 -4.56 7.72
C GLU A 36 -15.50 -4.80 7.24
N VAL A 37 -15.25 -6.00 6.73
CA VAL A 37 -13.97 -6.35 6.08
C VAL A 37 -14.26 -6.72 4.64
N ILE A 38 -13.58 -6.09 3.69
CA ILE A 38 -13.72 -6.32 2.25
C ILE A 38 -12.36 -6.75 1.71
N VAL A 39 -12.28 -7.95 1.16
CA VAL A 39 -11.10 -8.43 0.44
C VAL A 39 -11.31 -8.20 -1.04
N VAL A 40 -10.34 -7.56 -1.69
CA VAL A 40 -10.33 -7.38 -3.14
C VAL A 40 -9.12 -8.13 -3.70
N ASP A 41 -9.39 -9.18 -4.45
CA ASP A 41 -8.38 -10.16 -4.86
C ASP A 41 -8.19 -10.21 -6.37
N ALA A 42 -6.91 -10.19 -6.80
CA ALA A 42 -6.50 -10.37 -8.19
C ALA A 42 -5.49 -11.51 -8.37
N SER A 43 -5.56 -12.51 -7.50
CA SER A 43 -4.65 -13.65 -7.50
C SER A 43 -5.04 -14.70 -8.56
N ARG A 44 -4.05 -15.53 -8.88
CA ARG A 44 -4.25 -16.78 -9.62
C ARG A 44 -4.21 -18.02 -8.71
N ASP A 45 -3.77 -17.81 -7.47
CA ASP A 45 -3.72 -18.85 -6.44
C ASP A 45 -5.06 -18.94 -5.67
N THR A 46 -5.10 -19.66 -4.56
CA THR A 46 -6.29 -19.90 -3.75
C THR A 46 -6.60 -18.75 -2.76
N SER A 47 -6.00 -17.58 -2.90
CA SER A 47 -6.19 -16.45 -1.98
C SER A 47 -7.65 -16.06 -1.81
N ALA A 48 -8.38 -15.91 -2.93
CA ALA A 48 -9.78 -15.54 -2.90
C ALA A 48 -10.65 -16.63 -2.26
N ASP A 49 -10.36 -17.92 -2.52
CA ASP A 49 -11.11 -19.04 -1.92
C ASP A 49 -10.93 -19.10 -0.41
N ILE A 50 -9.71 -18.82 0.07
CA ILE A 50 -9.40 -18.70 1.51
C ILE A 50 -10.19 -17.53 2.11
N ALA A 51 -10.16 -16.36 1.48
CA ALA A 51 -10.89 -15.20 1.95
C ALA A 51 -12.41 -15.41 1.98
N GLU A 52 -12.98 -16.08 0.98
CA GLU A 52 -14.40 -16.43 0.94
C GLU A 52 -14.79 -17.43 2.05
N ARG A 53 -13.92 -18.37 2.36
CA ARG A 53 -14.12 -19.32 3.48
C ARG A 53 -14.15 -18.58 4.82
N GLU A 54 -13.26 -17.61 4.99
CA GLU A 54 -13.09 -16.86 6.26
C GLU A 54 -14.18 -15.80 6.47
N LEU A 55 -14.56 -15.07 5.44
CA LEU A 55 -15.42 -13.88 5.55
C LEU A 55 -16.81 -14.04 4.92
N GLY A 56 -17.00 -15.11 4.15
CA GLY A 56 -18.16 -15.29 3.29
C GLY A 56 -17.98 -14.60 1.93
N ARG A 57 -18.59 -15.18 0.90
CA ARG A 57 -18.46 -14.75 -0.51
C ARG A 57 -18.84 -13.28 -0.71
N ALA A 58 -19.81 -12.80 0.06
CA ALA A 58 -20.26 -11.40 -0.02
C ALA A 58 -19.16 -10.39 0.35
N ALA A 59 -18.16 -10.75 1.12
CA ALA A 59 -17.08 -9.88 1.54
C ALA A 59 -15.89 -9.85 0.57
N VAL A 60 -15.92 -10.64 -0.52
CA VAL A 60 -14.80 -10.78 -1.46
C VAL A 60 -15.18 -10.25 -2.84
N ILE A 61 -14.32 -9.42 -3.42
CA ILE A 61 -14.40 -8.92 -4.79
C ILE A 61 -13.27 -9.58 -5.58
N ARG A 62 -13.61 -10.36 -6.59
CA ARG A 62 -12.62 -10.97 -7.48
C ARG A 62 -12.36 -10.06 -8.68
N CYS A 63 -11.11 -9.69 -8.89
CA CYS A 63 -10.64 -8.89 -10.01
C CYS A 63 -9.81 -9.71 -10.99
N ALA A 64 -9.59 -9.18 -12.17
CA ALA A 64 -8.74 -9.82 -13.17
C ALA A 64 -7.28 -9.91 -12.66
N PRO A 65 -6.58 -11.05 -12.88
CA PRO A 65 -5.17 -11.16 -12.54
C PRO A 65 -4.33 -10.09 -13.23
N GLY A 66 -3.49 -9.41 -12.46
CA GLY A 66 -2.66 -8.29 -12.93
C GLY A 66 -3.22 -6.91 -12.61
N THR A 67 -4.45 -6.82 -12.07
CA THR A 67 -4.98 -5.59 -11.47
C THR A 67 -4.03 -5.10 -10.36
N LEU A 68 -3.68 -3.83 -10.37
CA LEU A 68 -2.72 -3.26 -9.44
C LEU A 68 -3.38 -2.95 -8.08
N THR A 69 -2.59 -2.96 -7.02
CA THR A 69 -3.07 -2.65 -5.66
C THR A 69 -3.89 -1.36 -5.55
N PRO A 70 -3.51 -0.22 -6.18
CA PRO A 70 -4.33 0.99 -6.17
C PRO A 70 -5.73 0.81 -6.76
N GLU A 71 -5.86 -0.02 -7.79
CA GLU A 71 -7.16 -0.34 -8.41
C GLU A 71 -7.99 -1.25 -7.49
N LEU A 72 -7.34 -2.22 -6.81
CA LEU A 72 -8.00 -3.10 -5.83
C LEU A 72 -8.53 -2.30 -4.64
N TRP A 73 -7.72 -1.38 -4.08
CA TRP A 73 -8.19 -0.49 -3.02
C TRP A 73 -9.38 0.35 -3.48
N ALA A 74 -9.33 0.93 -4.68
CA ALA A 74 -10.43 1.73 -5.21
C ALA A 74 -11.72 0.92 -5.31
N ALA A 75 -11.67 -0.33 -5.77
CA ALA A 75 -12.84 -1.20 -5.85
C ALA A 75 -13.44 -1.49 -4.46
N GLY A 76 -12.60 -1.76 -3.46
CA GLY A 76 -13.03 -1.97 -2.08
C GLY A 76 -13.61 -0.71 -1.45
N ILE A 77 -12.96 0.44 -1.63
CA ILE A 77 -13.41 1.74 -1.13
C ILE A 77 -14.77 2.11 -1.74
N GLY A 78 -14.95 1.89 -3.05
CA GLY A 78 -16.23 2.16 -3.73
C GLY A 78 -17.41 1.34 -3.19
N ARG A 79 -17.14 0.21 -2.55
CA ARG A 79 -18.15 -0.66 -1.93
C ARG A 79 -18.31 -0.42 -0.43
N SER A 80 -17.35 0.20 0.22
CA SER A 80 -17.33 0.41 1.66
C SER A 80 -18.33 1.46 2.14
N THR A 81 -18.80 1.29 3.39
CA THR A 81 -19.81 2.18 4.00
C THR A 81 -19.32 2.86 5.29
N GLY A 82 -18.19 2.43 5.84
CA GLY A 82 -17.66 2.91 7.12
C GLY A 82 -17.31 4.40 7.12
N LEU A 83 -17.43 5.02 8.28
CA LEU A 83 -16.97 6.40 8.51
C LEU A 83 -15.46 6.51 8.41
N VAL A 84 -14.75 5.49 8.86
CA VAL A 84 -13.30 5.32 8.72
C VAL A 84 -13.03 4.20 7.72
N ILE A 85 -12.11 4.43 6.79
CA ILE A 85 -11.63 3.40 5.85
C ILE A 85 -10.18 3.10 6.14
N ALA A 86 -9.92 1.90 6.61
CA ALA A 86 -8.56 1.39 6.84
C ALA A 86 -8.11 0.49 5.68
N LEU A 87 -6.86 0.63 5.28
CA LEU A 87 -6.27 -0.08 4.16
C LEU A 87 -5.10 -0.96 4.62
N THR A 88 -5.05 -2.17 4.09
CA THR A 88 -3.89 -3.06 4.20
C THR A 88 -3.79 -3.97 2.98
N THR A 89 -2.80 -4.85 2.96
CA THR A 89 -2.71 -5.90 1.93
C THR A 89 -2.60 -7.28 2.56
N GLY A 90 -2.96 -8.33 1.83
CA GLY A 90 -2.95 -9.71 2.30
C GLY A 90 -1.58 -10.24 2.76
N HIS A 91 -0.52 -9.43 2.68
CA HIS A 91 0.84 -9.75 3.12
C HIS A 91 1.21 -9.16 4.48
N PHE A 92 0.32 -8.39 5.10
CA PHE A 92 0.53 -7.78 6.40
C PHE A 92 -0.35 -8.41 7.49
N GLU A 93 0.20 -8.46 8.68
CA GLU A 93 -0.53 -8.76 9.92
C GLU A 93 -0.54 -7.48 10.77
N VAL A 94 -1.72 -7.02 11.16
CA VAL A 94 -1.88 -5.80 11.96
C VAL A 94 -1.84 -6.10 13.45
N GLY A 95 -1.38 -5.13 14.25
CA GLY A 95 -1.37 -5.24 15.69
C GLY A 95 -2.79 -5.15 16.29
N PRO A 96 -3.01 -5.65 17.53
CA PRO A 96 -4.34 -5.67 18.15
C PRO A 96 -4.92 -4.27 18.40
N THR A 97 -4.09 -3.27 18.64
CA THR A 97 -4.50 -1.87 18.85
C THR A 97 -4.42 -1.03 17.56
N TRP A 98 -4.26 -1.68 16.41
CA TRP A 98 -4.03 -1.02 15.13
C TRP A 98 -5.10 0.01 14.79
N ILE A 99 -6.36 -0.42 14.74
CA ILE A 99 -7.45 0.46 14.33
C ILE A 99 -7.76 1.51 15.39
N GLU A 100 -7.65 1.18 16.68
CA GLU A 100 -7.86 2.11 17.79
C GLU A 100 -6.91 3.31 17.71
N ASN A 101 -5.61 3.07 17.48
CA ASN A 101 -4.62 4.14 17.36
C ASN A 101 -4.80 4.97 16.09
N LEU A 102 -5.24 4.38 14.98
CA LEU A 102 -5.53 5.10 13.75
C LEU A 102 -6.77 5.99 13.92
N GLU A 103 -7.86 5.47 14.49
CA GLU A 103 -9.08 6.24 14.77
C GLU A 103 -8.81 7.39 15.74
N ALA A 104 -7.99 7.20 16.76
CA ALA A 104 -7.62 8.26 17.70
C ALA A 104 -6.96 9.46 16.99
N ALA A 105 -6.16 9.23 15.95
CA ALA A 105 -5.58 10.30 15.16
C ALA A 105 -6.63 11.01 14.28
N LEU A 106 -7.54 10.27 13.67
CA LEU A 106 -8.64 10.85 12.89
C LEU A 106 -9.56 11.66 13.79
N GLY A 107 -9.88 11.15 15.00
CA GLY A 107 -10.63 11.89 16.02
C GLY A 107 -9.91 13.14 16.53
N ALA A 108 -8.58 13.22 16.41
CA ALA A 108 -7.78 14.42 16.70
C ALA A 108 -7.74 15.43 15.54
N GLY A 109 -8.52 15.21 14.47
CA GLY A 109 -8.68 16.12 13.34
C GLY A 109 -7.76 15.86 12.15
N HIS A 110 -7.00 14.74 12.13
CA HIS A 110 -6.25 14.35 10.94
C HIS A 110 -7.16 13.65 9.93
N THR A 111 -6.93 13.87 8.63
CA THR A 111 -7.70 13.25 7.55
C THR A 111 -7.20 11.86 7.19
N GLY A 112 -5.95 11.55 7.54
CA GLY A 112 -5.37 10.23 7.41
C GLY A 112 -4.31 9.96 8.45
N ALA A 113 -4.18 8.71 8.85
CA ALA A 113 -3.20 8.25 9.83
C ALA A 113 -2.60 6.92 9.41
N ALA A 114 -1.34 6.70 9.76
CA ALA A 114 -0.65 5.43 9.58
C ALA A 114 0.28 5.14 10.76
N GLY A 115 0.78 3.93 10.83
CA GLY A 115 1.74 3.56 11.84
C GLY A 115 3.03 2.99 11.25
N ARG A 116 3.81 2.38 12.11
CA ARG A 116 5.06 1.71 11.79
C ARG A 116 4.81 0.47 10.93
N LEU A 117 5.72 0.23 9.99
CA LEU A 117 5.83 -1.03 9.27
C LEU A 117 7.02 -1.82 9.78
N ASP A 118 6.79 -3.07 10.16
CA ASP A 118 7.81 -3.98 10.66
C ASP A 118 8.03 -5.14 9.69
N LEU A 119 9.25 -5.70 9.70
CA LEU A 119 9.64 -6.79 8.81
C LEU A 119 9.19 -8.16 9.34
N GLY A 120 8.30 -8.31 10.20
CA GLY A 120 7.71 -9.56 10.65
C GLY A 120 8.57 -10.83 10.47
N ASP A 121 7.95 -11.90 10.00
CA ASP A 121 8.59 -13.21 9.76
C ASP A 121 9.21 -13.35 8.35
N ALA A 122 9.34 -12.24 7.61
CA ALA A 122 9.95 -12.25 6.30
C ALA A 122 11.43 -12.67 6.36
N THR A 123 11.77 -13.78 5.72
CA THR A 123 13.09 -14.42 5.82
C THR A 123 13.84 -14.46 4.49
N SER A 124 13.15 -14.30 3.36
CA SER A 124 13.80 -14.39 2.05
C SER A 124 14.48 -13.08 1.64
N VAL A 125 15.52 -13.21 0.83
CA VAL A 125 16.22 -12.06 0.23
C VAL A 125 15.25 -11.20 -0.61
N THR A 126 14.29 -11.81 -1.28
CA THR A 126 13.23 -11.11 -2.04
C THR A 126 12.34 -10.29 -1.11
N ASP A 127 11.88 -10.87 0.01
CA ASP A 127 11.05 -10.18 0.98
C ASP A 127 11.78 -8.94 1.54
N TRP A 128 13.06 -9.10 1.91
CA TRP A 128 13.87 -7.98 2.40
C TRP A 128 14.05 -6.90 1.33
N ALA A 129 14.29 -7.28 0.07
CA ALA A 129 14.44 -6.33 -1.02
C ALA A 129 13.16 -5.52 -1.24
N VAL A 130 11.99 -6.18 -1.28
CA VAL A 130 10.68 -5.53 -1.40
C VAL A 130 10.43 -4.59 -0.23
N PHE A 131 10.65 -5.08 1.00
CA PHE A 131 10.40 -4.32 2.21
C PHE A 131 11.24 -3.04 2.29
N TYR A 132 12.56 -3.14 2.08
CA TYR A 132 13.42 -1.96 2.13
C TYR A 132 13.19 -1.00 0.98
N LEU A 133 12.81 -1.50 -0.20
CA LEU A 133 12.52 -0.67 -1.35
C LEU A 133 11.24 0.18 -1.14
N ARG A 134 10.23 -0.39 -0.50
CA ARG A 134 8.93 0.26 -0.31
C ARG A 134 8.80 0.97 1.04
N TYR A 135 9.29 0.36 2.11
CA TYR A 135 8.87 0.69 3.48
C TYR A 135 10.00 1.16 4.39
N SER A 136 11.24 1.29 3.90
CA SER A 136 12.37 1.73 4.74
C SER A 136 12.17 3.07 5.45
N GLU A 137 11.20 3.88 5.02
CA GLU A 137 10.83 5.16 5.64
C GLU A 137 10.04 4.99 6.94
N PHE A 138 9.26 3.93 7.03
CA PHE A 138 8.28 3.72 8.09
C PHE A 138 8.71 2.67 9.14
N LEU A 139 10.02 2.39 9.21
CA LEU A 139 10.59 1.39 10.13
C LEU A 139 10.65 1.86 11.58
N LYS A 140 10.79 3.16 11.80
CA LYS A 140 10.95 3.68 13.16
C LYS A 140 9.61 3.80 13.86
N GLU A 141 9.51 3.21 15.06
CA GLU A 141 8.38 3.47 15.94
C GLU A 141 8.43 4.94 16.39
N PRO A 142 7.39 5.72 16.13
CA PRO A 142 7.31 7.07 16.66
C PRO A 142 7.06 7.01 18.18
N THR A 143 7.83 7.77 18.96
CA THR A 143 7.61 7.93 20.41
C THR A 143 6.42 8.82 20.74
N ARG A 144 5.99 9.60 19.76
CA ARG A 144 4.80 10.47 19.77
C ARG A 144 4.27 10.60 18.35
N MET A 145 3.02 11.01 18.20
CA MET A 145 2.44 11.30 16.88
C MET A 145 3.29 12.31 16.10
N TRP A 146 3.66 11.94 14.88
CA TRP A 146 4.24 12.86 13.90
C TRP A 146 3.10 13.46 13.09
N ARG A 147 2.96 14.77 13.15
CA ARG A 147 1.87 15.52 12.50
C ARG A 147 2.33 16.11 11.18
N ASP A 148 1.38 16.35 10.29
CA ASP A 148 1.58 17.05 9.01
C ASP A 148 2.70 16.43 8.15
N VAL A 149 2.76 15.08 8.15
CA VAL A 149 3.70 14.35 7.32
C VAL A 149 3.28 14.42 5.83
N PRO A 150 4.24 14.45 4.88
CA PRO A 150 3.92 14.61 3.46
C PRO A 150 3.23 13.39 2.84
N GLY A 151 3.32 12.23 3.47
CA GLY A 151 2.70 10.99 3.01
C GLY A 151 2.82 9.88 4.03
N ILE A 152 1.93 8.91 3.92
CA ILE A 152 1.83 7.72 4.76
C ILE A 152 1.70 6.46 3.90
N PRO A 153 2.08 5.27 4.40
CA PRO A 153 1.96 4.02 3.63
C PRO A 153 0.52 3.50 3.68
N ALA A 154 -0.19 3.45 2.55
CA ALA A 154 -1.57 2.93 2.54
C ALA A 154 -1.66 1.44 2.93
N ASP A 155 -0.58 0.68 2.80
CA ASP A 155 -0.53 -0.71 3.33
C ASP A 155 -0.72 -0.79 4.86
N ASN A 156 -0.68 0.34 5.58
CA ASN A 156 -0.88 0.45 7.03
C ASN A 156 -1.51 1.81 7.39
N ALA A 157 -2.65 2.13 6.85
CA ALA A 157 -3.25 3.46 7.04
C ALA A 157 -4.76 3.38 7.23
N ALA A 158 -5.32 4.42 7.86
CA ALA A 158 -6.73 4.72 7.84
C ALA A 158 -6.97 6.19 7.44
N TYR A 159 -8.11 6.43 6.84
CA TYR A 159 -8.50 7.72 6.32
C TYR A 159 -9.95 8.05 6.68
N ASP A 160 -10.28 9.34 6.70
CA ASP A 160 -11.65 9.79 6.68
C ASP A 160 -12.38 9.20 5.46
N GLY A 161 -13.50 8.51 5.73
CA GLY A 161 -14.20 7.74 4.71
C GLY A 161 -14.80 8.61 3.61
N GLU A 162 -15.25 9.83 3.93
CA GLU A 162 -15.78 10.75 2.93
C GLU A 162 -14.67 11.27 2.00
N ALA A 163 -13.57 11.69 2.58
CA ALA A 163 -12.43 12.22 1.82
C ALA A 163 -11.87 11.20 0.83
N ILE A 164 -11.63 9.96 1.27
CA ILE A 164 -11.04 8.94 0.41
C ILE A 164 -12.03 8.44 -0.66
N ARG A 165 -13.34 8.29 -0.34
CA ARG A 165 -14.37 7.94 -1.34
C ARG A 165 -14.55 9.03 -2.38
N ARG A 166 -14.54 10.30 -1.96
CA ARG A 166 -14.61 11.44 -2.90
C ARG A 166 -13.43 11.43 -3.87
N PHE A 167 -12.22 11.14 -3.40
CA PHE A 167 -11.04 11.01 -4.26
C PHE A 167 -11.22 9.86 -5.26
N VAL A 168 -11.56 8.66 -4.79
CA VAL A 168 -11.70 7.47 -5.64
C VAL A 168 -12.80 7.64 -6.69
N LYS A 169 -13.92 8.27 -6.34
CA LYS A 169 -15.01 8.57 -7.28
C LYS A 169 -14.57 9.47 -8.44
N ASN A 170 -13.60 10.35 -8.20
CA ASN A 170 -13.08 11.31 -9.18
C ASN A 170 -11.75 10.85 -9.84
N SER A 171 -11.29 9.63 -9.53
CA SER A 171 -10.07 9.05 -10.07
C SER A 171 -10.40 7.92 -11.04
N ASP A 172 -9.89 8.00 -12.25
CA ASP A 172 -10.05 6.94 -13.26
C ASP A 172 -9.05 5.78 -13.07
N ASP A 173 -7.97 6.01 -12.32
CA ASP A 173 -6.79 5.12 -12.26
C ASP A 173 -6.63 4.38 -10.91
N GLY A 174 -7.60 4.50 -9.99
CA GLY A 174 -7.53 3.90 -8.65
C GLY A 174 -6.94 4.83 -7.57
N LEU A 175 -6.63 4.27 -6.40
CA LEU A 175 -6.09 5.01 -5.26
C LEU A 175 -4.56 5.05 -5.32
N TRP A 176 -4.01 6.05 -5.98
CA TRP A 176 -2.58 6.32 -5.96
C TRP A 176 -2.22 7.24 -4.79
N GLU A 177 -1.54 6.71 -3.79
CA GLU A 177 -1.24 7.37 -2.50
C GLU A 177 -0.64 8.76 -2.68
N VAL A 178 0.37 8.89 -3.54
CA VAL A 178 1.09 10.15 -3.75
C VAL A 178 0.16 11.25 -4.30
N GLU A 179 -0.73 10.90 -5.22
CA GLU A 179 -1.70 11.83 -5.79
C GLU A 179 -2.79 12.18 -4.77
N PHE A 180 -3.32 11.17 -4.09
CA PHE A 180 -4.31 11.38 -3.04
C PHE A 180 -3.78 12.29 -1.93
N HIS A 181 -2.59 12.01 -1.40
CA HIS A 181 -2.00 12.81 -0.33
C HIS A 181 -1.73 14.26 -0.77
N ARG A 182 -1.25 14.45 -2.01
CA ARG A 182 -1.04 15.78 -2.57
C ARG A 182 -2.34 16.58 -2.67
N GLN A 183 -3.42 15.94 -3.17
CA GLN A 183 -4.74 16.58 -3.26
C GLN A 183 -5.29 16.87 -1.86
N LEU A 184 -5.20 15.92 -0.93
CA LEU A 184 -5.65 16.05 0.44
C LEU A 184 -4.99 17.26 1.14
N HIS A 185 -3.67 17.42 1.01
CA HIS A 185 -2.96 18.60 1.54
C HIS A 185 -3.39 19.89 0.86
N ALA A 186 -3.63 19.89 -0.45
CA ALA A 186 -4.12 21.07 -1.17
C ALA A 186 -5.54 21.50 -0.74
N GLU A 187 -6.35 20.56 -0.24
CA GLU A 187 -7.67 20.79 0.33
C GLU A 187 -7.64 21.13 1.85
N GLY A 188 -6.45 21.25 2.44
CA GLY A 188 -6.27 21.57 3.86
C GLY A 188 -6.32 20.37 4.80
N GLY A 189 -6.39 19.15 4.27
CA GLY A 189 -6.31 17.93 5.06
C GLY A 189 -4.89 17.63 5.54
N SER A 190 -4.77 16.88 6.63
CA SER A 190 -3.50 16.54 7.24
C SER A 190 -3.33 15.03 7.44
N LEU A 191 -2.07 14.60 7.43
CA LEU A 191 -1.67 13.20 7.64
C LEU A 191 -0.80 13.08 8.89
N ALA A 192 -0.95 11.95 9.60
CA ALA A 192 -0.15 11.67 10.79
C ALA A 192 0.46 10.25 10.77
N ILE A 193 1.59 10.08 11.46
CA ILE A 193 2.12 8.76 11.82
C ILE A 193 2.02 8.62 13.34
N VAL A 194 1.38 7.54 13.77
CA VAL A 194 1.02 7.32 15.18
C VAL A 194 1.76 6.14 15.77
N PRO A 195 2.09 6.19 17.08
CA PRO A 195 2.62 5.02 17.78
C PRO A 195 1.56 3.91 17.92
N GLY A 196 2.02 2.68 18.00
CA GLY A 196 1.16 1.52 18.32
C GLY A 196 0.31 0.99 17.15
N ALA A 197 0.16 1.73 16.03
CA ALA A 197 -0.51 1.24 14.84
C ALA A 197 0.47 0.47 13.94
N THR A 198 0.97 -0.67 14.42
CA THR A 198 1.99 -1.45 13.71
C THR A 198 1.35 -2.46 12.76
N ALA A 199 1.90 -2.57 11.54
CA ALA A 199 1.64 -3.68 10.65
C ALA A 199 2.95 -4.41 10.31
N ARG A 200 2.91 -5.75 10.37
CA ARG A 200 4.07 -6.64 10.21
C ARG A 200 4.01 -7.30 8.83
N TYR A 201 5.04 -7.08 8.04
CA TYR A 201 5.18 -7.65 6.72
C TYR A 201 5.61 -9.13 6.80
N GLY A 202 4.77 -10.04 6.34
CA GLY A 202 5.03 -11.47 6.41
C GLY A 202 5.80 -12.00 5.20
N ARG A 203 5.21 -11.92 4.02
CA ARG A 203 5.79 -12.48 2.78
C ARG A 203 5.46 -11.64 1.57
N SER A 204 6.37 -11.66 0.60
CA SER A 204 6.16 -11.10 -0.72
C SER A 204 5.74 -12.17 -1.75
N PHE A 205 5.42 -11.69 -2.90
CA PHE A 205 5.16 -12.48 -4.10
C PHE A 205 6.42 -13.23 -4.59
N PRO A 206 6.27 -14.22 -5.50
CA PRO A 206 7.40 -14.70 -6.29
C PRO A 206 8.15 -13.54 -6.96
N PHE A 207 9.48 -13.62 -7.04
CA PHE A 207 10.32 -12.53 -7.54
C PHE A 207 9.86 -11.99 -8.91
N ALA A 208 9.51 -12.89 -9.85
CA ALA A 208 9.03 -12.49 -11.18
C ALA A 208 7.73 -11.68 -11.12
N THR A 209 6.82 -12.04 -10.21
CA THR A 209 5.55 -11.32 -10.02
C THR A 209 5.80 -9.91 -9.49
N ILE A 210 6.66 -9.78 -8.45
CA ILE A 210 6.97 -8.46 -7.91
C ILE A 210 7.75 -7.61 -8.90
N ALA A 211 8.68 -8.17 -9.69
CA ALA A 211 9.40 -7.44 -10.72
C ALA A 211 8.45 -6.85 -11.78
N ARG A 212 7.45 -7.65 -12.21
CA ARG A 212 6.39 -7.18 -13.12
C ARG A 212 5.56 -6.06 -12.48
N HIS A 213 5.13 -6.22 -11.24
CA HIS A 213 4.40 -5.19 -10.50
C HIS A 213 5.23 -3.90 -10.38
N ARG A 214 6.52 -4.01 -10.06
CA ARG A 214 7.41 -2.85 -10.00
C ARG A 214 7.48 -2.10 -11.33
N PHE A 215 7.59 -2.84 -12.44
CA PHE A 215 7.55 -2.24 -13.79
C PHE A 215 6.24 -1.49 -14.06
N HIS A 216 5.09 -2.10 -13.80
CA HIS A 216 3.79 -1.45 -14.03
C HIS A 216 3.56 -0.24 -13.14
N HIS A 217 3.93 -0.31 -11.85
CA HIS A 217 3.90 0.85 -10.95
C HIS A 217 4.83 1.97 -11.44
N GLY A 218 6.04 1.62 -11.92
CA GLY A 218 6.94 2.59 -12.54
C GLY A 218 6.32 3.26 -13.75
N ARG A 219 5.70 2.47 -14.65
CA ARG A 219 5.04 2.98 -15.86
C ARG A 219 3.94 3.99 -15.53
N HIS A 220 3.10 3.69 -14.53
CA HIS A 220 2.09 4.63 -14.07
C HIS A 220 2.74 5.91 -13.51
N ALA A 221 3.75 5.79 -12.64
CA ALA A 221 4.46 6.92 -12.05
C ALA A 221 5.11 7.83 -13.11
N GLY A 222 5.69 7.26 -14.17
CA GLY A 222 6.28 8.01 -15.27
C GLY A 222 5.25 8.84 -16.05
N ALA A 223 4.14 8.20 -16.43
CA ALA A 223 3.03 8.87 -17.08
C ALA A 223 2.44 10.00 -16.22
N TRP A 224 2.23 9.74 -14.94
CA TRP A 224 1.73 10.72 -13.98
C TRP A 224 2.68 11.92 -13.83
N ARG A 225 3.99 11.68 -13.73
CA ARG A 225 4.98 12.77 -13.63
C ARG A 225 4.97 13.68 -14.83
N VAL A 226 4.82 13.14 -16.03
CA VAL A 226 4.76 13.95 -17.27
C VAL A 226 3.43 14.71 -17.32
N SER A 227 2.29 14.05 -17.11
CA SER A 227 0.97 14.66 -17.28
C SER A 227 0.62 15.66 -16.17
N ARG A 228 0.90 15.33 -14.90
CA ARG A 228 0.48 16.13 -13.73
C ARG A 228 1.55 17.08 -13.20
N THR A 229 2.84 16.68 -13.24
CA THR A 229 3.92 17.55 -12.73
C THR A 229 4.72 18.22 -13.85
N ARG A 230 4.34 17.99 -15.11
CA ARG A 230 4.98 18.56 -16.32
C ARG A 230 6.49 18.30 -16.39
N ARG A 231 6.95 17.19 -15.80
CA ARG A 231 8.36 16.80 -15.91
C ARG A 231 8.71 16.45 -17.34
N ASN A 232 9.91 16.90 -17.77
CA ASN A 232 10.42 16.57 -19.09
C ASN A 232 10.69 15.06 -19.19
N PRO A 233 10.05 14.31 -20.14
CA PRO A 233 10.23 12.88 -20.30
C PRO A 233 11.68 12.50 -20.60
N VAL A 234 12.43 13.33 -21.34
CA VAL A 234 13.84 13.08 -21.64
C VAL A 234 14.67 13.01 -20.37
N MET A 235 14.43 13.91 -19.41
CA MET A 235 15.15 13.91 -18.12
C MET A 235 14.85 12.66 -17.29
N ILE A 236 13.62 12.12 -17.37
CA ILE A 236 13.25 10.87 -16.73
C ILE A 236 14.03 9.71 -17.35
N VAL A 237 14.03 9.62 -18.69
CA VAL A 237 14.74 8.55 -19.42
C VAL A 237 16.25 8.60 -19.14
N VAL A 238 16.87 9.78 -19.24
CA VAL A 238 18.31 9.96 -18.98
C VAL A 238 18.67 9.62 -17.52
N GLY A 239 17.78 9.94 -16.59
CA GLY A 239 17.96 9.64 -15.15
C GLY A 239 17.76 8.17 -14.78
N THR A 240 17.12 7.37 -15.63
CA THR A 240 16.74 5.96 -15.34
C THR A 240 17.87 5.11 -14.77
N PRO A 241 19.11 5.12 -15.30
CA PRO A 241 20.21 4.29 -14.77
C PRO A 241 20.61 4.64 -13.33
N LEU A 242 20.38 5.88 -12.90
CA LEU A 242 20.76 6.36 -11.56
C LEU A 242 19.72 6.04 -10.48
N VAL A 243 18.48 5.80 -10.86
CA VAL A 243 17.36 5.60 -9.92
C VAL A 243 17.60 4.43 -8.96
N PRO A 244 18.04 3.23 -9.39
CA PRO A 244 18.27 2.11 -8.49
C PRO A 244 19.30 2.44 -7.39
N PHE A 245 20.39 3.14 -7.76
CA PHE A 245 21.44 3.53 -6.81
C PHE A 245 20.97 4.62 -5.85
N ALA A 246 20.20 5.60 -6.34
CA ALA A 246 19.61 6.65 -5.51
C ALA A 246 18.64 6.05 -4.47
N LEU A 247 17.83 5.07 -4.86
CA LEU A 247 16.91 4.37 -3.95
C LEU A 247 17.69 3.52 -2.94
N ALA A 248 18.73 2.81 -3.36
CA ALA A 248 19.61 2.04 -2.47
C ALA A 248 20.30 2.93 -1.44
N LEU A 249 20.83 4.08 -1.87
CA LEU A 249 21.45 5.05 -0.97
C LEU A 249 20.43 5.63 0.04
N ARG A 250 19.21 5.88 -0.40
CA ARG A 250 18.12 6.35 0.47
C ARG A 250 17.78 5.29 1.52
N ALA A 251 17.58 4.04 1.11
CA ALA A 251 17.32 2.93 2.03
C ALA A 251 18.48 2.75 3.02
N TRP A 252 19.72 2.77 2.54
CA TRP A 252 20.92 2.69 3.38
C TRP A 252 20.97 3.77 4.45
N ARG A 253 20.75 5.04 4.08
CA ARG A 253 20.75 6.17 5.02
C ARG A 253 19.73 5.99 6.14
N ARG A 254 18.59 5.33 5.85
CA ARG A 254 17.51 5.08 6.82
C ARG A 254 17.85 3.96 7.79
N VAL A 255 18.53 2.90 7.32
CA VAL A 255 18.76 1.69 8.13
C VAL A 255 20.20 1.54 8.66
N ARG A 256 21.17 2.37 8.26
CA ARG A 256 22.58 2.21 8.61
C ARG A 256 22.86 2.17 10.12
N SER A 257 22.05 2.82 10.93
CA SER A 257 22.15 2.81 12.40
C SER A 257 21.47 1.60 13.05
N MET A 258 20.72 0.82 12.29
CA MET A 258 19.97 -0.36 12.76
C MET A 258 20.73 -1.61 12.34
N VAL A 259 21.47 -2.23 13.27
CA VAL A 259 22.42 -3.33 12.95
C VAL A 259 21.77 -4.46 12.17
N GLU A 260 20.62 -4.93 12.62
CA GLU A 260 19.88 -6.04 12.01
C GLU A 260 19.38 -5.69 10.59
N HIS A 261 18.74 -4.55 10.43
CA HIS A 261 18.23 -4.08 9.15
C HIS A 261 19.36 -3.79 8.15
N ARG A 262 20.49 -3.26 8.62
CA ARG A 262 21.69 -3.03 7.79
C ARG A 262 22.20 -4.31 7.16
N GLY A 263 22.34 -5.38 7.96
CA GLY A 263 22.81 -6.68 7.48
C GLY A 263 21.86 -7.31 6.46
N ARG A 264 20.55 -7.24 6.71
CA ARG A 264 19.51 -7.73 5.79
C ARG A 264 19.48 -6.94 4.48
N LEU A 265 19.57 -5.60 4.53
CA LEU A 265 19.63 -4.75 3.33
C LEU A 265 20.84 -5.08 2.46
N LEU A 266 22.04 -5.24 3.05
CA LEU A 266 23.25 -5.59 2.28
C LEU A 266 23.10 -6.93 1.56
N ARG A 267 22.53 -7.95 2.22
CA ARG A 267 22.26 -9.25 1.59
C ARG A 267 21.20 -9.15 0.48
N ALA A 268 20.23 -8.28 0.65
CA ALA A 268 19.15 -8.07 -0.31
C ALA A 268 19.53 -7.13 -1.47
N LEU A 269 20.68 -6.46 -1.41
CA LEU A 269 21.03 -5.40 -2.36
C LEU A 269 20.97 -5.81 -3.82
N PRO A 270 21.43 -7.00 -4.26
CA PRO A 270 21.29 -7.42 -5.66
C PRO A 270 19.83 -7.48 -6.11
N ALA A 271 18.95 -8.14 -5.34
CA ALA A 271 17.52 -8.22 -5.62
C ALA A 271 16.86 -6.83 -5.57
N PHE A 272 17.23 -6.00 -4.60
CA PHE A 272 16.77 -4.62 -4.48
C PHE A 272 17.08 -3.80 -5.75
N LEU A 273 18.31 -3.86 -6.24
CA LEU A 273 18.73 -3.11 -7.44
C LEU A 273 17.97 -3.58 -8.70
N VAL A 274 17.73 -4.88 -8.85
CA VAL A 274 16.93 -5.41 -9.96
C VAL A 274 15.48 -4.90 -9.88
N LEU A 275 14.84 -4.99 -8.70
CA LEU A 275 13.45 -4.51 -8.53
C LEU A 275 13.33 -2.99 -8.71
N ALA A 276 14.31 -2.24 -8.23
CA ALA A 276 14.39 -0.79 -8.45
C ALA A 276 14.62 -0.46 -9.93
N GLY A 277 15.43 -1.27 -10.63
CA GLY A 277 15.64 -1.17 -12.08
C GLY A 277 14.36 -1.42 -12.88
N CYS A 278 13.61 -2.48 -12.53
CA CYS A 278 12.31 -2.74 -13.14
C CYS A 278 11.36 -1.53 -13.01
N TRP A 279 11.33 -0.92 -11.81
CA TRP A 279 10.52 0.29 -11.61
C TRP A 279 11.02 1.47 -12.45
N ALA A 280 12.34 1.70 -12.49
CA ALA A 280 12.93 2.81 -13.25
C ALA A 280 12.71 2.67 -14.76
N VAL A 281 12.86 1.44 -15.31
CA VAL A 281 12.53 1.15 -16.72
C VAL A 281 11.05 1.38 -16.99
N GLY A 282 10.18 0.91 -16.09
CA GLY A 282 8.75 1.19 -16.18
C GLY A 282 8.46 2.70 -16.21
N GLU A 283 9.12 3.48 -15.34
CA GLU A 283 8.96 4.94 -15.28
C GLU A 283 9.37 5.61 -16.61
N ALA A 284 10.49 5.20 -17.20
CA ALA A 284 10.92 5.70 -18.50
C ALA A 284 9.91 5.37 -19.61
N VAL A 285 9.42 4.12 -19.65
CA VAL A 285 8.39 3.69 -20.61
C VAL A 285 7.10 4.50 -20.44
N GLY A 286 6.65 4.72 -19.21
CA GLY A 286 5.46 5.49 -18.90
C GLY A 286 5.61 6.98 -19.25
N ALA A 287 6.80 7.55 -19.05
CA ALA A 287 7.09 8.93 -19.39
C ALA A 287 6.99 9.22 -20.90
N VAL A 288 7.32 8.23 -21.74
CA VAL A 288 7.27 8.37 -23.21
C VAL A 288 5.95 7.88 -23.80
N GLY A 289 5.45 6.73 -23.33
CA GLY A 289 4.31 6.02 -23.92
C GLY A 289 2.99 6.14 -23.15
N GLY A 290 2.96 6.88 -22.04
CA GLY A 290 1.77 7.03 -21.22
C GLY A 290 1.49 5.84 -20.29
N ALA A 291 0.46 5.98 -19.45
CA ALA A 291 -0.01 4.94 -18.54
C ALA A 291 -0.61 3.76 -19.33
N PRO A 292 -0.57 2.52 -18.79
CA PRO A 292 -1.40 1.44 -19.32
C PRO A 292 -2.88 1.80 -19.14
N ALA A 293 -3.75 1.26 -20.00
CA ALA A 293 -5.18 1.35 -19.77
C ALA A 293 -5.51 0.70 -18.41
N PRO A 294 -6.40 1.32 -17.59
CA PRO A 294 -6.84 0.73 -16.34
C PRO A 294 -7.50 -0.63 -16.59
N SER A 295 -7.30 -1.56 -15.67
CA SER A 295 -8.00 -2.84 -15.73
C SER A 295 -9.51 -2.61 -15.56
N PRO A 296 -10.38 -3.31 -16.31
CA PRO A 296 -11.82 -3.20 -16.09
C PRO A 296 -12.16 -3.72 -14.69
N LEU A 297 -12.51 -2.80 -13.80
CA LEU A 297 -13.00 -3.16 -12.46
C LEU A 297 -14.40 -3.78 -12.59
N PRO A 298 -14.75 -4.79 -11.77
CA PRO A 298 -16.09 -5.31 -11.72
C PRO A 298 -17.04 -4.17 -11.35
N ARG A 299 -18.09 -3.98 -12.17
CA ARG A 299 -19.13 -3.00 -11.86
C ARG A 299 -19.84 -3.43 -10.58
N PRO A 300 -20.12 -2.51 -9.64
CA PRO A 300 -20.98 -2.85 -8.52
C PRO A 300 -22.31 -3.37 -9.03
N ALA A 301 -22.75 -4.52 -8.47
CA ALA A 301 -24.03 -5.13 -8.77
C ALA A 301 -25.18 -4.29 -8.20
#